data_8c32efc4f03edbb540333b72ba9f11f8
#
_entry.id   8c32efc4f03edbb540333b72ba9f11f8
#
_cell.length_a   1.000
_cell.length_b   1.000
_cell.length_c   1.000
_cell.angle_alpha   90.00
_cell.angle_beta   90.00
_cell.angle_gamma   90.00
#
_symmetry.space_group_name_H-M   'P 1'
#
loop_
_entity.id
_entity.type
_entity.pdbx_description
1 polymer ?
#
loop_
_entity_poly.entity_id
_entity_poly.type
_entity_poly.pdbx_seq_one_letter_code
_entity_poly.pdbx_strand_id
1 'polypeptide(L)'
;MSLMRRNLVQIWEQLRAKKPQFKQFLESLRIQNLRGIADLTIPFTYPVTVVAGPNGCGKSTVLFACACAYEVAGKRDYSPAFLFPNLKPQNAPGMADLMVNPSFEYHFIEYGVRPSMTWRRLKSWSKSFMGRKSGKQPQRALYLRTLANLTSPTEVRSILQIGNRDFTQEELDADLIAFAHRVMPFKYQSLQLLKFNDKELLFAQREDTSASYSEFHMSAGERALLRISKDISRLQGALILIDEVEAGLHPYTQQQVMLELQRLALRSDLQIIVTSHSPVILESVPPEARLFLERVEGDVKLQPPYRDIFQRAFYGRPQNRLSILCEDSVAEALILGVLERINPELNLTPDDVSVGRDTGKDLFPQHVEALGKFGLLDEFVFVLDGDARSIEGKLIVAAERHNRVIKPLFLPGRDLPPEAWIYQTLEKHGEAHAQVLGAPNLVVILQQLRQQFDNAADTPTNIAKSRYVTLAEDLHRTPEELARMVGRIESARGDMKVFADELRDAISNWRSRSIG
;
A
#
# COMPACT_ATOMS: atom_id res chain seq x y z
N MET A 1 12.06 -6.94 13.93
CA MET A 1 10.83 -6.20 13.49
C MET A 1 10.62 -5.02 14.43
N SER A 2 10.50 -3.77 13.93
CA SER A 2 10.29 -2.60 14.81
C SER A 2 8.98 -2.74 15.60
N LEU A 3 8.92 -2.15 16.81
CA LEU A 3 7.71 -2.15 17.66
C LEU A 3 6.47 -1.67 16.89
N MET A 4 6.65 -0.66 16.06
CA MET A 4 5.61 -0.09 15.20
C MET A 4 5.03 -1.13 14.23
N ARG A 5 5.89 -1.91 13.58
CA ARG A 5 5.47 -2.94 12.61
C ARG A 5 4.75 -4.11 13.30
N ARG A 6 5.13 -4.46 14.53
CA ARG A 6 4.39 -5.45 15.33
C ARG A 6 2.98 -4.98 15.65
N ASN A 7 2.83 -3.72 16.06
CA ASN A 7 1.53 -3.10 16.35
C ASN A 7 0.63 -3.07 15.10
N LEU A 8 1.18 -2.74 13.93
CA LEU A 8 0.44 -2.75 12.67
C LEU A 8 -0.04 -4.17 12.31
N VAL A 9 0.81 -5.18 12.35
CA VAL A 9 0.43 -6.57 12.02
C VAL A 9 -0.67 -7.06 12.95
N GLN A 10 -0.55 -6.82 14.25
CA GLN A 10 -1.57 -7.20 15.23
C GLN A 10 -2.94 -6.57 14.94
N ILE A 11 -2.97 -5.27 14.61
CA ILE A 11 -4.23 -4.59 14.32
C ILE A 11 -4.82 -5.04 12.98
N TRP A 12 -3.99 -5.43 12.01
CA TRP A 12 -4.45 -5.99 10.75
C TRP A 12 -5.21 -7.30 10.94
N GLU A 13 -4.70 -8.19 11.79
CA GLU A 13 -5.37 -9.45 12.12
C GLU A 13 -6.70 -9.20 12.85
N GLN A 14 -6.73 -8.29 13.80
CA GLN A 14 -7.94 -7.92 14.52
C GLN A 14 -9.02 -7.34 13.59
N LEU A 15 -8.65 -6.47 12.64
CA LEU A 15 -9.59 -5.90 11.68
C LEU A 15 -10.09 -6.93 10.67
N ARG A 16 -9.24 -7.88 10.23
CA ARG A 16 -9.68 -9.01 9.39
C ARG A 16 -10.73 -9.86 10.11
N ALA A 17 -10.47 -10.21 11.37
CA ALA A 17 -11.37 -10.99 12.18
C ALA A 17 -12.70 -10.25 12.45
N LYS A 18 -12.65 -8.93 12.57
CA LYS A 18 -13.83 -8.10 12.86
C LYS A 18 -14.68 -7.79 11.62
N LYS A 19 -14.11 -7.74 10.42
CA LYS A 19 -14.81 -7.39 9.17
C LYS A 19 -16.14 -8.13 8.97
N PRO A 20 -16.26 -9.46 9.19
CA PRO A 20 -17.53 -10.17 9.03
C PRO A 20 -18.65 -9.70 9.96
N GLN A 21 -18.34 -8.97 11.03
CA GLN A 21 -19.27 -8.48 12.04
C GLN A 21 -19.81 -7.07 11.70
N PHE A 22 -19.29 -6.42 10.66
CA PHE A 22 -19.78 -5.11 10.24
C PHE A 22 -21.24 -5.18 9.78
N LYS A 23 -22.11 -4.39 10.40
CA LYS A 23 -23.53 -4.33 10.05
C LYS A 23 -23.76 -3.73 8.67
N GLN A 24 -22.94 -2.76 8.28
CA GLN A 24 -22.94 -2.12 6.97
C GLN A 24 -21.51 -2.02 6.45
N PHE A 25 -21.31 -2.43 5.19
CA PHE A 25 -20.02 -2.38 4.51
C PHE A 25 -20.20 -2.20 3.01
N LEU A 26 -19.45 -1.28 2.40
CA LEU A 26 -19.35 -1.17 0.95
C LEU A 26 -18.35 -2.22 0.45
N GLU A 27 -18.84 -3.26 -0.24
CA GLU A 27 -18.00 -4.38 -0.71
C GLU A 27 -17.29 -4.07 -2.03
N SER A 28 -17.99 -3.38 -2.93
CA SER A 28 -17.38 -2.97 -4.20
C SER A 28 -18.08 -1.77 -4.83
N LEU A 29 -17.32 -1.10 -5.69
CA LEU A 29 -17.78 -0.01 -6.53
C LEU A 29 -17.31 -0.28 -7.96
N ARG A 30 -18.23 -0.24 -8.94
CA ARG A 30 -17.92 -0.21 -10.36
C ARG A 30 -18.27 1.15 -10.93
N ILE A 31 -17.33 1.78 -11.61
CA ILE A 31 -17.48 3.08 -12.27
C ILE A 31 -17.40 2.86 -13.77
N GLN A 32 -18.36 3.39 -14.53
CA GLN A 32 -18.34 3.31 -15.98
C GLN A 32 -18.55 4.70 -16.61
N ASN A 33 -17.83 4.96 -17.69
CA ASN A 33 -17.95 6.14 -18.55
C ASN A 33 -17.84 7.48 -17.82
N LEU A 34 -16.89 7.62 -16.88
CA LEU A 34 -16.73 8.83 -16.08
C LEU A 34 -15.28 9.32 -16.06
N ARG A 35 -15.04 10.57 -16.50
CA ARG A 35 -13.73 11.28 -16.34
C ARG A 35 -12.52 10.46 -16.80
N GLY A 36 -12.64 9.76 -17.93
CA GLY A 36 -11.57 8.91 -18.48
C GLY A 36 -11.44 7.57 -17.78
N ILE A 37 -12.46 7.13 -17.06
CA ILE A 37 -12.67 5.76 -16.59
C ILE A 37 -13.69 5.12 -17.50
N ALA A 38 -13.28 4.16 -18.32
CA ALA A 38 -14.20 3.42 -19.20
C ALA A 38 -14.98 2.37 -18.40
N ASP A 39 -14.29 1.49 -17.68
CA ASP A 39 -14.90 0.50 -16.79
C ASP A 39 -13.87 0.09 -15.71
N LEU A 40 -14.16 0.45 -14.46
CA LEU A 40 -13.28 0.19 -13.32
C LEU A 40 -14.09 -0.43 -12.17
N THR A 41 -13.72 -1.63 -11.78
CA THR A 41 -14.28 -2.29 -10.59
C THR A 41 -13.27 -2.30 -9.45
N ILE A 42 -13.68 -1.80 -8.29
CA ILE A 42 -12.86 -1.64 -7.09
C ILE A 42 -13.46 -2.49 -5.97
N PRO A 43 -12.79 -3.55 -5.51
CA PRO A 43 -13.20 -4.33 -4.36
C PRO A 43 -12.69 -3.70 -3.07
N PHE A 44 -13.51 -3.64 -2.03
CA PHE A 44 -13.12 -3.25 -0.67
C PHE A 44 -13.11 -4.49 0.22
N THR A 45 -11.94 -5.10 0.34
CA THR A 45 -11.79 -6.36 1.07
C THR A 45 -11.43 -6.18 2.54
N TYR A 46 -11.00 -4.97 2.92
CA TYR A 46 -10.50 -4.64 4.25
C TYR A 46 -11.12 -3.33 4.76
N PRO A 47 -11.36 -3.19 6.09
CA PRO A 47 -12.04 -2.01 6.66
C PRO A 47 -11.34 -0.68 6.42
N VAL A 48 -10.01 -0.66 6.33
CA VAL A 48 -9.21 0.55 6.05
C VAL A 48 -8.46 0.37 4.75
N THR A 49 -8.90 1.00 3.69
CA THR A 49 -8.38 0.83 2.33
C THR A 49 -7.66 2.10 1.86
N VAL A 50 -6.52 1.92 1.22
CA VAL A 50 -5.74 3.01 0.60
C VAL A 50 -5.85 2.91 -0.92
N VAL A 51 -6.34 3.97 -1.55
CA VAL A 51 -6.38 4.13 -3.01
C VAL A 51 -5.22 5.03 -3.42
N ALA A 52 -4.24 4.44 -4.07
CA ALA A 52 -3.01 5.12 -4.49
C ALA A 52 -2.88 5.18 -6.01
N GLY A 53 -1.94 5.97 -6.50
CA GLY A 53 -1.62 6.10 -7.92
C GLY A 53 -1.16 7.50 -8.30
N PRO A 54 -0.69 7.73 -9.55
CA PRO A 54 -0.23 9.02 -10.03
C PRO A 54 -1.32 10.11 -10.02
N ASN A 55 -0.92 11.35 -10.23
CA ASN A 55 -1.87 12.45 -10.43
C ASN A 55 -2.72 12.19 -11.69
N GLY A 56 -4.02 12.48 -11.60
CA GLY A 56 -4.95 12.31 -12.72
C GLY A 56 -5.40 10.88 -12.99
N CYS A 57 -5.01 9.87 -12.18
CA CYS A 57 -5.48 8.48 -12.33
C CYS A 57 -6.87 8.21 -11.74
N GLY A 58 -7.58 9.22 -11.24
CA GLY A 58 -8.98 9.06 -10.80
C GLY A 58 -9.19 8.75 -9.33
N LYS A 59 -8.20 8.86 -8.44
CA LYS A 59 -8.33 8.59 -6.98
C LYS A 59 -9.48 9.36 -6.33
N SER A 60 -9.51 10.69 -6.50
CA SER A 60 -10.59 11.54 -5.96
C SER A 60 -11.94 11.23 -6.62
N THR A 61 -11.95 10.81 -7.90
CA THR A 61 -13.17 10.35 -8.58
C THR A 61 -13.75 9.10 -7.90
N VAL A 62 -12.91 8.14 -7.56
CA VAL A 62 -13.29 6.94 -6.80
C VAL A 62 -13.84 7.33 -5.42
N LEU A 63 -13.13 8.22 -4.71
CA LEU A 63 -13.55 8.65 -3.38
C LEU A 63 -14.93 9.34 -3.41
N PHE A 64 -15.16 10.25 -4.38
CA PHE A 64 -16.46 10.92 -4.55
C PHE A 64 -17.55 9.94 -4.99
N ALA A 65 -17.23 8.96 -5.82
CA ALA A 65 -18.19 7.91 -6.16
C ALA A 65 -18.56 7.08 -4.92
N CYS A 66 -17.60 6.75 -4.02
CA CYS A 66 -17.90 6.11 -2.74
C CYS A 66 -18.83 6.97 -1.87
N ALA A 67 -18.68 8.31 -1.88
CA ALA A 67 -19.57 9.21 -1.14
C ALA A 67 -21.03 9.13 -1.61
N CYS A 68 -21.25 8.85 -2.90
CA CYS A 68 -22.60 8.68 -3.46
C CYS A 68 -23.28 7.36 -3.07
N ALA A 69 -22.60 6.45 -2.38
CA ALA A 69 -23.12 5.12 -2.04
C ALA A 69 -24.27 5.17 -1.01
N TYR A 70 -24.20 6.10 -0.08
CA TYR A 70 -25.12 6.18 1.06
C TYR A 70 -25.89 7.51 1.09
N GLU A 71 -27.11 7.45 1.60
CA GLU A 71 -27.89 8.64 1.93
C GLU A 71 -27.54 9.11 3.34
N VAL A 72 -27.23 10.40 3.47
CA VAL A 72 -26.92 11.03 4.77
C VAL A 72 -28.05 11.96 5.13
N ALA A 73 -28.67 11.75 6.29
CA ALA A 73 -29.79 12.55 6.76
C ALA A 73 -29.43 14.05 6.80
N GLY A 74 -30.27 14.90 6.18
CA GLY A 74 -30.11 16.36 6.16
C GLY A 74 -29.02 16.92 5.24
N LYS A 75 -28.24 16.09 4.55
CA LYS A 75 -27.20 16.53 3.61
C LYS A 75 -27.48 16.06 2.18
N ARG A 76 -27.64 17.04 1.26
CA ARG A 76 -27.75 16.76 -0.19
C ARG A 76 -26.40 16.71 -0.90
N ASP A 77 -25.32 17.05 -0.23
CA ASP A 77 -24.00 17.34 -0.79
C ASP A 77 -23.26 16.11 -1.33
N TYR A 78 -23.75 14.90 -1.07
CA TYR A 78 -23.15 13.64 -1.53
C TYR A 78 -23.91 12.97 -2.69
N SER A 79 -24.81 13.69 -3.34
CA SER A 79 -25.47 13.15 -4.54
C SER A 79 -24.53 13.19 -5.76
N PRO A 80 -24.67 12.26 -6.72
CA PRO A 80 -23.90 12.32 -7.96
C PRO A 80 -24.10 13.62 -8.76
N ALA A 81 -25.28 14.25 -8.65
CA ALA A 81 -25.56 15.53 -9.30
C ALA A 81 -24.70 16.67 -8.75
N PHE A 82 -24.37 16.61 -7.46
CA PHE A 82 -23.55 17.61 -6.79
C PHE A 82 -22.04 17.33 -6.95
N LEU A 83 -21.60 16.08 -6.71
CA LEU A 83 -20.18 15.73 -6.76
C LEU A 83 -19.63 15.58 -8.18
N PHE A 84 -20.51 15.34 -9.16
CA PHE A 84 -20.18 15.20 -10.58
C PHE A 84 -21.06 16.13 -11.42
N PRO A 85 -20.95 17.45 -11.26
CA PRO A 85 -21.71 18.41 -12.07
C PRO A 85 -21.34 18.26 -13.54
N ASN A 86 -22.30 18.50 -14.42
CA ASN A 86 -22.08 18.51 -15.86
C ASN A 86 -22.28 19.95 -16.36
N LEU A 87 -21.18 20.60 -16.65
CA LEU A 87 -21.19 21.97 -17.15
C LEU A 87 -21.53 21.97 -18.65
N LYS A 88 -22.58 22.71 -19.02
CA LYS A 88 -22.97 22.94 -20.41
C LYS A 88 -23.15 24.45 -20.62
N PRO A 89 -22.10 25.21 -20.92
CA PRO A 89 -22.19 26.63 -21.13
C PRO A 89 -23.06 26.91 -22.36
N GLN A 90 -24.06 27.80 -22.21
CA GLN A 90 -24.95 28.16 -23.33
C GLN A 90 -24.20 28.91 -24.44
N ASN A 91 -23.21 29.71 -24.07
CA ASN A 91 -22.46 30.58 -24.98
C ASN A 91 -21.17 29.92 -25.53
N ALA A 92 -20.85 28.70 -25.13
CA ALA A 92 -19.66 27.96 -25.57
C ALA A 92 -19.99 26.45 -25.69
N PRO A 93 -20.79 26.03 -26.66
CA PRO A 93 -21.24 24.64 -26.77
C PRO A 93 -20.13 23.63 -27.00
N GLY A 94 -18.95 24.07 -27.50
CA GLY A 94 -17.75 23.22 -27.62
C GLY A 94 -16.99 22.99 -26.32
N MET A 95 -17.35 23.65 -25.21
CA MET A 95 -16.73 23.52 -23.89
C MET A 95 -17.60 22.73 -22.90
N ALA A 96 -18.58 21.95 -23.38
CA ALA A 96 -19.42 21.13 -22.52
C ALA A 96 -18.63 19.92 -21.98
N ASP A 97 -18.87 19.57 -20.70
CA ASP A 97 -18.36 18.33 -20.13
C ASP A 97 -18.92 17.12 -20.88
N LEU A 98 -18.04 16.31 -21.45
CA LEU A 98 -18.43 15.08 -22.15
C LEU A 98 -18.62 13.95 -21.12
N MET A 99 -19.87 13.79 -20.66
CA MET A 99 -20.27 12.62 -19.87
C MET A 99 -21.27 11.79 -20.68
N VAL A 100 -20.84 10.65 -21.19
CA VAL A 100 -21.68 9.75 -21.98
C VAL A 100 -22.15 8.61 -21.07
N ASN A 101 -23.39 8.74 -20.57
CA ASN A 101 -24.07 7.70 -19.76
C ASN A 101 -23.22 7.13 -18.60
N PRO A 102 -22.68 7.98 -17.72
CA PRO A 102 -21.91 7.50 -16.58
C PRO A 102 -22.79 6.68 -15.64
N SER A 103 -22.19 5.65 -15.03
CA SER A 103 -22.89 4.84 -14.02
C SER A 103 -21.95 4.43 -12.88
N PHE A 104 -22.57 4.26 -11.71
CA PHE A 104 -21.94 3.70 -10.51
C PHE A 104 -22.76 2.50 -10.06
N GLU A 105 -22.13 1.34 -9.91
CA GLU A 105 -22.74 0.16 -9.33
C GLU A 105 -22.07 -0.17 -8.01
N TYR A 106 -22.87 -0.38 -6.98
CA TYR A 106 -22.42 -0.65 -5.61
C TYR A 106 -22.93 -1.99 -5.14
N HIS A 107 -22.08 -2.76 -4.49
CA HIS A 107 -22.46 -3.93 -3.72
C HIS A 107 -22.20 -3.68 -2.24
N PHE A 108 -23.14 -4.06 -1.39
CA PHE A 108 -23.10 -3.80 0.04
C PHE A 108 -23.24 -5.07 0.85
N ILE A 109 -22.72 -5.05 2.08
CA ILE A 109 -23.27 -5.81 3.20
C ILE A 109 -24.18 -4.86 3.97
N GLU A 110 -25.41 -5.25 4.23
CA GLU A 110 -26.38 -4.49 5.01
C GLU A 110 -27.18 -5.44 5.89
N TYR A 111 -26.86 -5.46 7.20
CA TYR A 111 -27.55 -6.31 8.19
C TYR A 111 -27.70 -7.79 7.76
N GLY A 112 -26.63 -8.36 7.22
CA GLY A 112 -26.56 -9.77 6.79
C GLY A 112 -27.11 -10.06 5.39
N VAL A 113 -27.66 -9.06 4.66
CA VAL A 113 -28.04 -9.19 3.25
C VAL A 113 -27.02 -8.50 2.35
N ARG A 114 -26.99 -8.87 1.07
CA ARG A 114 -26.09 -8.30 0.05
C ARG A 114 -26.85 -7.64 -1.08
N PRO A 115 -27.44 -6.45 -0.86
CA PRO A 115 -28.10 -5.70 -1.89
C PRO A 115 -27.09 -5.02 -2.83
N SER A 116 -27.58 -4.63 -4.02
CA SER A 116 -26.87 -3.74 -4.92
C SER A 116 -27.68 -2.50 -5.27
N MET A 117 -27.00 -1.45 -5.67
CA MET A 117 -27.59 -0.20 -6.13
C MET A 117 -26.81 0.32 -7.33
N THR A 118 -27.52 0.84 -8.31
CA THR A 118 -26.91 1.48 -9.48
C THR A 118 -27.40 2.91 -9.62
N TRP A 119 -26.47 3.86 -9.64
CA TRP A 119 -26.70 5.19 -10.18
C TRP A 119 -26.40 5.20 -11.67
N ARG A 120 -27.30 5.72 -12.48
CA ARG A 120 -27.11 5.90 -13.93
C ARG A 120 -27.59 7.29 -14.35
N ARG A 121 -26.85 7.91 -15.24
CA ARG A 121 -27.23 9.17 -15.84
C ARG A 121 -27.57 8.96 -17.32
N LEU A 122 -28.77 9.38 -17.71
CA LEU A 122 -29.17 9.61 -19.10
C LEU A 122 -29.39 11.12 -19.31
N LYS A 123 -30.56 11.63 -19.07
CA LYS A 123 -30.84 13.09 -19.00
C LYS A 123 -30.59 13.63 -17.60
N SER A 124 -30.95 12.89 -16.59
CA SER A 124 -30.71 13.15 -15.17
C SER A 124 -30.19 11.89 -14.48
N TRP A 125 -29.64 12.05 -13.26
CA TRP A 125 -29.27 10.92 -12.45
C TRP A 125 -30.49 10.19 -11.91
N SER A 126 -30.52 8.88 -12.09
CA SER A 126 -31.54 7.97 -11.54
C SER A 126 -30.86 6.82 -10.80
N LYS A 127 -31.57 6.21 -9.87
CA LYS A 127 -31.08 5.09 -9.08
C LYS A 127 -32.01 3.89 -9.18
N SER A 128 -31.43 2.68 -9.21
CA SER A 128 -32.13 1.40 -9.17
C SER A 128 -31.53 0.51 -8.08
N PHE A 129 -32.32 -0.42 -7.57
CA PHE A 129 -31.95 -1.29 -6.46
C PHE A 129 -32.25 -2.74 -6.79
N MET A 130 -31.37 -3.65 -6.36
CA MET A 130 -31.59 -5.09 -6.44
C MET A 130 -31.34 -5.71 -5.07
N GLY A 131 -32.18 -6.66 -4.67
CA GLY A 131 -32.05 -7.35 -3.37
C GLY A 131 -32.42 -6.51 -2.15
N ARG A 132 -33.08 -5.34 -2.34
CA ARG A 132 -33.51 -4.45 -1.27
C ARG A 132 -35.01 -4.18 -1.29
N LYS A 133 -35.74 -4.68 -0.29
CA LYS A 133 -37.21 -4.57 -0.18
C LYS A 133 -37.70 -3.12 -0.07
N SER A 134 -36.91 -2.22 0.55
CA SER A 134 -37.34 -0.84 0.79
C SER A 134 -37.35 0.05 -0.45
N GLY A 135 -36.65 -0.33 -1.54
CA GLY A 135 -36.46 0.52 -2.72
C GLY A 135 -35.78 1.88 -2.44
N LYS A 136 -35.19 2.05 -1.27
CA LYS A 136 -34.51 3.29 -0.84
C LYS A 136 -33.01 3.08 -0.72
N GLN A 137 -32.25 4.15 -0.95
CA GLN A 137 -30.78 4.15 -0.75
C GLN A 137 -30.43 3.78 0.70
N PRO A 138 -29.34 3.01 0.93
CA PRO A 138 -28.87 2.71 2.27
C PRO A 138 -28.54 4.01 3.01
N GLN A 139 -28.97 4.12 4.26
CA GLN A 139 -28.62 5.24 5.14
C GLN A 139 -27.40 4.84 5.98
N ARG A 140 -26.37 5.69 6.00
CA ARG A 140 -25.17 5.50 6.81
C ARG A 140 -24.55 6.85 7.12
N ALA A 141 -24.02 7.03 8.31
CA ALA A 141 -23.18 8.19 8.61
C ALA A 141 -21.96 8.20 7.68
N LEU A 142 -21.66 9.38 7.12
CA LEU A 142 -20.57 9.55 6.16
C LEU A 142 -19.81 10.83 6.45
N TYR A 143 -18.49 10.72 6.45
CA TYR A 143 -17.57 11.84 6.54
C TYR A 143 -16.72 11.87 5.27
N LEU A 144 -16.72 13.00 4.57
CA LEU A 144 -15.88 13.25 3.40
C LEU A 144 -15.01 14.47 3.65
N ARG A 145 -13.70 14.28 3.55
CA ARG A 145 -12.72 15.35 3.57
C ARG A 145 -11.93 15.39 2.29
N THR A 146 -11.81 16.58 1.71
CA THR A 146 -11.02 16.85 0.51
C THR A 146 -9.94 17.88 0.80
N LEU A 147 -8.95 18.02 -0.10
CA LEU A 147 -7.94 19.08 -0.02
C LEU A 147 -8.56 20.49 0.01
N ALA A 148 -9.69 20.70 -0.67
CA ALA A 148 -10.40 21.97 -0.67
C ALA A 148 -10.86 22.40 0.74
N ASN A 149 -10.97 21.46 1.69
CA ASN A 149 -11.31 21.75 3.08
C ASN A 149 -10.10 22.21 3.92
N LEU A 150 -8.91 22.33 3.32
CA LEU A 150 -7.80 23.04 3.92
C LEU A 150 -8.10 24.53 3.82
N THR A 151 -8.20 25.20 4.97
CA THR A 151 -8.67 26.58 5.16
C THR A 151 -8.16 27.56 4.10
N SER A 152 -9.08 28.18 3.37
CA SER A 152 -8.71 29.21 2.41
C SER A 152 -8.37 30.54 3.12
N PRO A 153 -7.54 31.40 2.54
CA PRO A 153 -7.28 32.75 3.08
C PRO A 153 -8.55 33.60 3.28
N THR A 154 -9.62 33.30 2.54
CA THR A 154 -10.92 33.98 2.65
C THR A 154 -11.69 33.58 3.91
N GLU A 155 -11.56 32.32 4.38
CA GLU A 155 -12.14 31.89 5.66
C GLU A 155 -11.42 32.56 6.83
N VAL A 156 -10.08 32.74 6.74
CA VAL A 156 -9.30 33.50 7.73
C VAL A 156 -9.85 34.90 7.90
N ARG A 157 -10.10 35.64 6.81
CA ARG A 157 -10.68 36.99 6.87
C ARG A 157 -12.07 36.99 7.55
N SER A 158 -12.91 36.03 7.22
CA SER A 158 -14.26 35.94 7.80
C SER A 158 -14.23 35.64 9.31
N ILE A 159 -13.21 34.94 9.80
CA ILE A 159 -13.03 34.64 11.21
C ILE A 159 -12.36 35.82 11.96
N LEU A 160 -11.39 36.49 11.34
CA LEU A 160 -10.76 37.69 11.91
C LEU A 160 -11.77 38.83 12.13
N GLN A 161 -12.82 38.93 11.31
CA GLN A 161 -13.93 39.87 11.53
C GLN A 161 -14.77 39.57 12.78
N ILE A 162 -14.59 38.38 13.38
CA ILE A 162 -15.32 37.91 14.58
C ILE A 162 -14.51 38.23 15.86
N GLY A 163 -13.23 38.62 15.75
CA GLY A 163 -12.23 38.67 16.83
C GLY A 163 -12.54 39.50 18.08
N ASN A 164 -13.62 40.31 18.08
CA ASN A 164 -14.06 41.09 19.24
C ASN A 164 -15.45 40.67 19.76
N ARG A 165 -15.92 39.45 19.42
CA ARG A 165 -17.24 38.95 19.81
C ARG A 165 -17.14 37.84 20.85
N ASP A 166 -18.20 37.61 21.62
CA ASP A 166 -18.26 36.54 22.61
C ASP A 166 -18.29 35.17 21.93
N PHE A 167 -17.33 34.33 22.28
CA PHE A 167 -17.27 32.92 21.88
C PHE A 167 -17.76 32.04 23.00
N THR A 168 -18.49 30.97 22.65
CA THR A 168 -18.67 29.85 23.57
C THR A 168 -17.44 28.94 23.49
N GLN A 169 -16.90 28.60 24.64
CA GLN A 169 -15.72 27.77 24.77
C GLN A 169 -16.14 26.35 25.14
N GLU A 170 -15.64 25.36 24.42
CA GLU A 170 -15.86 23.94 24.69
C GLU A 170 -14.49 23.25 24.76
N GLU A 171 -14.24 22.55 25.87
CA GLU A 171 -13.07 21.66 25.93
C GLU A 171 -13.30 20.44 25.05
N LEU A 172 -12.25 20.03 24.33
CA LEU A 172 -12.33 18.86 23.50
C LEU A 172 -12.21 17.59 24.35
N ASP A 173 -12.88 16.53 23.90
CA ASP A 173 -12.91 15.24 24.59
C ASP A 173 -11.52 14.68 24.88
N ALA A 174 -11.36 14.00 26.01
CA ALA A 174 -10.13 13.32 26.39
C ALA A 174 -9.64 12.33 25.31
N ASP A 175 -10.55 11.66 24.62
CA ASP A 175 -10.24 10.74 23.51
C ASP A 175 -9.58 11.45 22.33
N LEU A 176 -9.98 12.68 22.02
CA LEU A 176 -9.41 13.50 20.96
C LEU A 176 -8.01 13.97 21.35
N ILE A 177 -7.82 14.42 22.59
CA ILE A 177 -6.52 14.79 23.13
C ILE A 177 -5.58 13.58 23.11
N ALA A 178 -6.07 12.42 23.53
CA ALA A 178 -5.31 11.18 23.49
C ALA A 178 -4.93 10.76 22.06
N PHE A 179 -5.83 10.95 21.08
CA PHE A 179 -5.50 10.75 19.66
C PHE A 179 -4.37 11.69 19.21
N ALA A 180 -4.52 12.98 19.49
CA ALA A 180 -3.50 13.98 19.14
C ALA A 180 -2.14 13.65 19.76
N HIS A 181 -2.09 13.23 21.03
CA HIS A 181 -0.87 12.82 21.73
C HIS A 181 -0.20 11.57 21.15
N ARG A 182 -0.97 10.66 20.51
CA ARG A 182 -0.40 9.46 19.88
C ARG A 182 0.14 9.75 18.49
N VAL A 183 -0.40 10.75 17.82
CA VAL A 183 -0.05 11.06 16.41
C VAL A 183 0.99 12.16 16.30
N MET A 184 0.89 13.20 17.17
CA MET A 184 1.81 14.34 17.13
C MET A 184 3.12 14.05 17.87
N PRO A 185 4.25 14.62 17.43
CA PRO A 185 5.53 14.47 18.12
C PRO A 185 5.64 15.27 19.43
N PHE A 186 4.64 16.07 19.75
CA PHE A 186 4.54 16.89 20.96
C PHE A 186 3.18 16.70 21.62
N LYS A 187 3.06 17.14 22.88
CA LYS A 187 1.85 17.00 23.66
C LYS A 187 1.14 18.34 23.85
N TYR A 188 -0.17 18.27 24.00
CA TYR A 188 -1.01 19.42 24.30
C TYR A 188 -1.36 19.43 25.78
N GLN A 189 -1.18 20.59 26.41
CA GLN A 189 -1.70 20.85 27.75
C GLN A 189 -3.21 21.06 27.69
N SER A 190 -3.70 21.77 26.66
CA SER A 190 -5.13 21.97 26.43
C SER A 190 -5.45 22.04 24.93
N LEU A 191 -6.64 21.56 24.57
CA LEU A 191 -7.24 21.70 23.26
C LEU A 191 -8.68 22.18 23.45
N GLN A 192 -9.04 23.28 22.83
CA GLN A 192 -10.32 23.94 23.00
C GLN A 192 -10.93 24.28 21.64
N LEU A 193 -12.26 24.33 21.61
CA LEU A 193 -13.05 24.74 20.46
C LEU A 193 -13.80 26.02 20.83
N LEU A 194 -13.52 27.08 20.12
CA LEU A 194 -14.29 28.31 20.20
C LEU A 194 -15.38 28.29 19.15
N LYS A 195 -16.63 28.49 19.55
CA LYS A 195 -17.80 28.51 18.66
C LYS A 195 -18.42 29.88 18.62
N PHE A 196 -18.75 30.33 17.42
CA PHE A 196 -19.51 31.54 17.16
C PHE A 196 -20.44 31.29 15.97
N ASN A 197 -21.76 31.25 16.21
CA ASN A 197 -22.74 30.81 15.22
C ASN A 197 -22.34 29.44 14.62
N ASP A 198 -22.27 29.36 13.28
CA ASP A 198 -21.88 28.15 12.54
C ASP A 198 -20.36 27.99 12.36
N LYS A 199 -19.56 28.90 12.98
CA LYS A 199 -18.11 28.90 12.84
C LYS A 199 -17.45 28.33 14.07
N GLU A 200 -16.40 27.55 13.84
CA GLU A 200 -15.61 26.89 14.88
C GLU A 200 -14.13 27.18 14.66
N LEU A 201 -13.41 27.49 15.74
CA LEU A 201 -11.99 27.77 15.75
C LEU A 201 -11.29 26.93 16.80
N LEU A 202 -10.27 26.18 16.40
CA LEU A 202 -9.44 25.40 17.31
C LEU A 202 -8.41 26.31 17.99
N PHE A 203 -8.23 26.10 19.30
CA PHE A 203 -7.17 26.66 20.12
C PHE A 203 -6.40 25.56 20.81
N ALA A 204 -5.08 25.69 20.84
CA ALA A 204 -4.20 24.72 21.46
C ALA A 204 -3.19 25.41 22.37
N GLN A 205 -2.82 24.76 23.45
CA GLN A 205 -1.64 25.05 24.24
C GLN A 205 -0.79 23.79 24.33
N ARG A 206 0.47 23.88 23.95
CA ARG A 206 1.41 22.76 24.06
C ARG A 206 2.04 22.73 25.45
N GLU A 207 2.44 21.54 25.91
CA GLU A 207 3.13 21.39 27.20
C GLU A 207 4.50 22.09 27.24
N ASP A 208 5.17 22.24 26.08
CA ASP A 208 6.49 22.87 25.97
C ASP A 208 6.44 24.39 25.76
N THR A 209 5.24 25.00 25.74
CA THR A 209 5.05 26.44 25.57
C THR A 209 4.02 26.97 26.54
N SER A 210 4.23 28.21 27.02
CA SER A 210 3.26 28.90 27.90
C SER A 210 2.15 29.62 27.14
N ALA A 211 2.29 29.77 25.81
CA ALA A 211 1.35 30.52 24.99
C ALA A 211 0.34 29.61 24.30
N SER A 212 -0.94 29.95 24.40
CA SER A 212 -1.99 29.34 23.59
C SER A 212 -2.00 29.98 22.20
N TYR A 213 -2.31 29.18 21.17
CA TYR A 213 -2.39 29.63 19.78
C TYR A 213 -3.60 29.04 19.07
N SER A 214 -4.14 29.81 18.13
CA SER A 214 -5.26 29.38 17.30
C SER A 214 -4.80 28.52 16.12
N GLU A 215 -5.74 27.83 15.49
CA GLU A 215 -5.47 27.01 14.29
C GLU A 215 -4.83 27.79 13.12
N PHE A 216 -4.88 29.13 13.12
CA PHE A 216 -4.17 29.96 12.12
C PHE A 216 -2.66 29.88 12.25
N HIS A 217 -2.17 29.61 13.45
CA HIS A 217 -0.75 29.47 13.76
C HIS A 217 -0.30 28.01 13.81
N MET A 218 -1.23 27.05 13.60
CA MET A 218 -0.92 25.64 13.46
C MET A 218 -0.32 25.37 12.09
N SER A 219 0.58 24.39 12.03
CA SER A 219 1.00 23.83 10.73
C SER A 219 -0.20 23.22 9.99
N ALA A 220 -0.11 23.14 8.66
CA ALA A 220 -1.19 22.54 7.87
C ALA A 220 -1.51 21.10 8.31
N GLY A 221 -0.47 20.31 8.60
CA GLY A 221 -0.63 18.94 9.10
C GLY A 221 -1.26 18.87 10.50
N GLU A 222 -0.82 19.71 11.42
CA GLU A 222 -1.39 19.79 12.78
C GLU A 222 -2.88 20.10 12.73
N ARG A 223 -3.25 21.17 12.01
CA ARG A 223 -4.65 21.57 11.83
C ARG A 223 -5.47 20.47 11.15
N ALA A 224 -4.91 19.85 10.12
CA ALA A 224 -5.55 18.77 9.40
C ALA A 224 -5.91 17.62 10.34
N LEU A 225 -4.97 17.18 11.18
CA LEU A 225 -5.14 16.06 12.09
C LEU A 225 -6.15 16.35 13.20
N LEU A 226 -6.05 17.52 13.82
CA LEU A 226 -6.99 17.90 14.88
C LEU A 226 -8.43 18.01 14.37
N ARG A 227 -8.62 18.55 13.16
CA ARG A 227 -9.93 18.60 12.49
C ARG A 227 -10.46 17.21 12.16
N ILE A 228 -9.65 16.33 11.55
CA ILE A 228 -10.05 14.94 11.27
C ILE A 228 -10.45 14.25 12.58
N SER A 229 -9.57 14.30 13.58
CA SER A 229 -9.82 13.66 14.87
C SER A 229 -11.13 14.11 15.52
N LYS A 230 -11.37 15.42 15.57
CA LYS A 230 -12.60 16.00 16.09
C LYS A 230 -13.85 15.45 15.36
N ASP A 231 -13.79 15.43 14.02
CA ASP A 231 -14.96 15.09 13.22
C ASP A 231 -15.31 13.60 13.23
N ILE A 232 -14.29 12.71 13.36
CA ILE A 232 -14.51 11.26 13.26
C ILE A 232 -14.55 10.52 14.59
N SER A 233 -14.02 11.11 15.69
CA SER A 233 -13.88 10.42 16.98
C SER A 233 -15.21 9.90 17.57
N ARG A 234 -16.31 10.59 17.29
CA ARG A 234 -17.66 10.26 17.80
C ARG A 234 -18.50 9.43 16.81
N LEU A 235 -17.98 9.14 15.61
CA LEU A 235 -18.73 8.39 14.61
C LEU A 235 -18.71 6.89 14.92
N GLN A 236 -19.85 6.24 14.70
CA GLN A 236 -20.03 4.79 14.87
C GLN A 236 -20.61 4.21 13.56
N GLY A 237 -20.07 3.07 13.10
CA GLY A 237 -20.55 2.39 11.91
C GLY A 237 -20.44 3.19 10.60
N ALA A 238 -19.74 4.32 10.61
CA ALA A 238 -19.69 5.29 9.51
C ALA A 238 -18.77 4.86 8.37
N LEU A 239 -18.98 5.46 7.20
CA LEU A 239 -18.02 5.48 6.09
C LEU A 239 -17.20 6.78 6.16
N ILE A 240 -15.88 6.64 6.28
CA ILE A 240 -14.94 7.77 6.34
C ILE A 240 -14.15 7.82 5.02
N LEU A 241 -14.16 8.95 4.37
CA LEU A 241 -13.50 9.21 3.09
C LEU A 241 -12.55 10.39 3.26
N ILE A 242 -11.24 10.18 3.03
CA ILE A 242 -10.21 11.22 3.18
C ILE A 242 -9.37 11.28 1.92
N ASP A 243 -9.38 12.43 1.25
CA ASP A 243 -8.54 12.68 0.09
C ASP A 243 -7.18 13.22 0.54
N GLU A 244 -6.10 12.61 0.00
CA GLU A 244 -4.70 12.95 0.29
C GLU A 244 -4.42 13.03 1.80
N VAL A 245 -4.59 11.89 2.48
CA VAL A 245 -4.48 11.80 3.95
C VAL A 245 -3.10 12.24 4.48
N GLU A 246 -2.06 12.17 3.67
CA GLU A 246 -0.69 12.60 3.98
C GLU A 246 -0.45 14.10 3.90
N ALA A 247 -1.39 14.90 3.38
CA ALA A 247 -1.16 16.30 3.08
C ALA A 247 -0.63 17.10 4.29
N GLY A 248 0.59 17.63 4.16
CA GLY A 248 1.27 18.41 5.20
C GLY A 248 1.85 17.58 6.35
N LEU A 249 1.89 16.24 6.27
CA LEU A 249 2.38 15.36 7.31
C LEU A 249 3.78 14.82 7.04
N HIS A 250 4.64 14.85 8.06
CA HIS A 250 5.93 14.17 8.03
C HIS A 250 5.73 12.63 7.96
N PRO A 251 6.60 11.85 7.28
CA PRO A 251 6.45 10.39 7.15
C PRO A 251 6.19 9.63 8.45
N TYR A 252 6.85 9.98 9.54
CA TYR A 252 6.59 9.40 10.86
C TYR A 252 5.14 9.64 11.30
N THR A 253 4.65 10.88 11.15
CA THR A 253 3.27 11.24 11.51
C THR A 253 2.25 10.52 10.63
N GLN A 254 2.56 10.31 9.35
CA GLN A 254 1.72 9.53 8.43
C GLN A 254 1.49 8.09 8.93
N GLN A 255 2.54 7.41 9.41
CA GLN A 255 2.41 6.07 10.00
C GLN A 255 1.53 6.08 11.26
N GLN A 256 1.72 7.07 12.14
CA GLN A 256 0.93 7.20 13.36
C GLN A 256 -0.56 7.45 13.07
N VAL A 257 -0.85 8.33 12.10
CA VAL A 257 -2.24 8.59 11.66
C VAL A 257 -2.90 7.32 11.15
N MET A 258 -2.23 6.56 10.29
CA MET A 258 -2.79 5.33 9.75
C MET A 258 -3.00 4.26 10.82
N LEU A 259 -2.11 4.18 11.81
CA LEU A 259 -2.28 3.28 12.95
C LEU A 259 -3.52 3.69 13.78
N GLU A 260 -3.68 4.99 14.08
CA GLU A 260 -4.83 5.49 14.85
C GLU A 260 -6.15 5.38 14.08
N LEU A 261 -6.16 5.63 12.77
CA LEU A 261 -7.35 5.40 11.94
C LEU A 261 -7.78 3.92 11.95
N GLN A 262 -6.83 3.00 11.90
CA GLN A 262 -7.13 1.56 12.02
C GLN A 262 -7.65 1.18 13.43
N ARG A 263 -7.11 1.78 14.49
CA ARG A 263 -7.64 1.61 15.85
C ARG A 263 -9.07 2.13 15.99
N LEU A 264 -9.35 3.29 15.39
CA LEU A 264 -10.71 3.84 15.35
C LEU A 264 -11.65 2.93 14.55
N ALA A 265 -11.22 2.44 13.39
CA ALA A 265 -12.00 1.48 12.60
C ALA A 265 -12.34 0.23 13.40
N LEU A 266 -11.39 -0.28 14.18
CA LEU A 266 -11.58 -1.45 15.05
C LEU A 266 -12.55 -1.15 16.19
N ARG A 267 -12.44 0.02 16.87
CA ARG A 267 -13.25 0.40 18.03
C ARG A 267 -14.67 0.75 17.65
N SER A 268 -14.85 1.44 16.54
CA SER A 268 -16.11 2.13 16.19
C SER A 268 -16.78 1.57 14.92
N ASP A 269 -16.37 0.40 14.43
CA ASP A 269 -16.89 -0.26 13.22
C ASP A 269 -16.87 0.64 11.98
N LEU A 270 -15.81 1.47 11.84
CA LEU A 270 -15.69 2.39 10.72
C LEU A 270 -15.11 1.68 9.50
N GLN A 271 -15.69 1.95 8.34
CA GLN A 271 -15.04 1.70 7.08
C GLN A 271 -14.35 2.97 6.61
N ILE A 272 -13.04 2.91 6.37
CA ILE A 272 -12.22 4.07 6.03
C ILE A 272 -11.60 3.85 4.66
N ILE A 273 -11.79 4.79 3.74
CA ILE A 273 -11.15 4.78 2.43
C ILE A 273 -10.39 6.09 2.30
N VAL A 274 -9.08 5.99 2.11
CA VAL A 274 -8.22 7.16 1.95
C VAL A 274 -7.54 7.13 0.58
N THR A 275 -7.29 8.29 0.00
CA THR A 275 -6.38 8.40 -1.14
C THR A 275 -5.01 8.85 -0.67
N SER A 276 -3.97 8.43 -1.37
CA SER A 276 -2.61 8.79 -1.01
C SER A 276 -1.64 8.70 -2.19
N HIS A 277 -0.60 9.54 -2.13
CA HIS A 277 0.61 9.46 -2.95
C HIS A 277 1.82 8.99 -2.13
N SER A 278 1.65 8.69 -0.85
CA SER A 278 2.75 8.32 0.04
C SER A 278 2.95 6.81 0.12
N PRO A 279 4.16 6.31 -0.15
CA PRO A 279 4.52 4.91 0.09
C PRO A 279 4.32 4.51 1.56
N VAL A 280 4.59 5.45 2.48
CA VAL A 280 4.45 5.24 3.93
C VAL A 280 3.01 4.94 4.32
N ILE A 281 2.05 5.65 3.72
CA ILE A 281 0.61 5.39 3.93
C ILE A 281 0.23 4.01 3.40
N LEU A 282 0.71 3.66 2.19
CA LEU A 282 0.44 2.36 1.59
C LEU A 282 0.99 1.21 2.44
N GLU A 283 2.22 1.33 2.91
CA GLU A 283 2.86 0.30 3.74
C GLU A 283 2.21 0.16 5.12
N SER A 284 1.42 1.14 5.53
CA SER A 284 0.70 1.13 6.81
C SER A 284 -0.57 0.28 6.82
N VAL A 285 -1.00 -0.26 5.68
CA VAL A 285 -2.14 -1.19 5.56
C VAL A 285 -1.69 -2.51 4.96
N PRO A 286 -2.42 -3.63 5.20
CA PRO A 286 -2.06 -4.93 4.65
C PRO A 286 -2.20 -4.95 3.11
N PRO A 287 -1.55 -5.90 2.41
CA PRO A 287 -1.54 -5.94 0.94
C PRO A 287 -2.93 -5.91 0.30
N GLU A 288 -3.90 -6.63 0.84
CA GLU A 288 -5.27 -6.69 0.34
C GLU A 288 -6.05 -5.38 0.46
N ALA A 289 -5.54 -4.43 1.25
CA ALA A 289 -6.11 -3.09 1.44
C ALA A 289 -5.47 -2.02 0.55
N ARG A 290 -4.48 -2.40 -0.26
CA ARG A 290 -3.75 -1.51 -1.16
C ARG A 290 -4.36 -1.57 -2.54
N LEU A 291 -4.98 -0.50 -2.97
CA LEU A 291 -5.56 -0.36 -4.30
C LEU A 291 -4.72 0.64 -5.09
N PHE A 292 -4.15 0.20 -6.19
CA PHE A 292 -3.31 1.04 -7.03
C PHE A 292 -4.00 1.33 -8.36
N LEU A 293 -4.23 2.61 -8.64
CA LEU A 293 -4.83 3.07 -9.89
C LEU A 293 -3.76 3.63 -10.83
N GLU A 294 -3.80 3.20 -12.07
CA GLU A 294 -2.92 3.69 -13.12
C GLU A 294 -3.71 3.96 -14.40
N ARG A 295 -3.26 4.96 -15.17
CA ARG A 295 -3.82 5.22 -16.48
C ARG A 295 -3.00 4.49 -17.54
N VAL A 296 -3.61 3.51 -18.18
CA VAL A 296 -3.01 2.67 -19.22
C VAL A 296 -3.80 2.89 -20.51
N GLU A 297 -3.13 3.31 -21.58
CA GLU A 297 -3.76 3.56 -22.89
C GLU A 297 -5.00 4.49 -22.82
N GLY A 298 -4.95 5.50 -21.94
CA GLY A 298 -6.03 6.47 -21.77
C GLY A 298 -7.15 6.06 -20.82
N ASP A 299 -7.22 4.80 -20.41
CA ASP A 299 -8.20 4.28 -19.44
C ASP A 299 -7.57 4.10 -18.05
N VAL A 300 -8.39 4.15 -17.01
CA VAL A 300 -7.96 3.92 -15.62
C VAL A 300 -8.17 2.46 -15.24
N LYS A 301 -7.11 1.81 -14.78
CA LYS A 301 -7.14 0.40 -14.37
C LYS A 301 -6.65 0.22 -12.95
N LEU A 302 -7.21 -0.78 -12.28
CA LEU A 302 -6.70 -1.23 -10.98
C LEU A 302 -5.51 -2.17 -11.25
N GLN A 303 -4.35 -1.77 -10.74
CA GLN A 303 -3.11 -2.53 -10.85
C GLN A 303 -2.89 -3.42 -9.62
N PRO A 304 -2.21 -4.57 -9.77
CA PRO A 304 -1.83 -5.39 -8.63
C PRO A 304 -0.94 -4.62 -7.65
N PRO A 305 -1.03 -4.87 -6.33
CA PRO A 305 -0.31 -4.13 -5.29
C PRO A 305 1.16 -4.54 -5.17
N TYR A 306 1.91 -4.57 -6.27
CA TYR A 306 3.34 -4.89 -6.23
C TYR A 306 4.19 -3.68 -5.82
N ARG A 307 5.22 -3.94 -5.02
CA ARG A 307 6.13 -2.91 -4.51
C ARG A 307 6.75 -2.08 -5.63
N ASP A 308 7.11 -2.70 -6.74
CA ASP A 308 7.73 -2.02 -7.87
C ASP A 308 6.77 -1.12 -8.65
N ILE A 309 5.50 -1.52 -8.80
CA ILE A 309 4.47 -0.67 -9.40
C ILE A 309 4.27 0.58 -8.55
N PHE A 310 4.26 0.43 -7.23
CA PHE A 310 4.19 1.56 -6.31
C PHE A 310 5.40 2.48 -6.43
N GLN A 311 6.62 1.92 -6.49
CA GLN A 311 7.83 2.72 -6.64
C GLN A 311 7.85 3.48 -7.96
N ARG A 312 7.46 2.87 -9.08
CA ARG A 312 7.36 3.53 -10.39
C ARG A 312 6.41 4.72 -10.36
N ALA A 313 5.23 4.53 -9.77
CA ALA A 313 4.20 5.55 -9.73
C ALA A 313 4.53 6.73 -8.79
N PHE A 314 5.17 6.46 -7.66
CA PHE A 314 5.50 7.51 -6.69
C PHE A 314 6.79 8.26 -7.02
N TYR A 315 7.74 7.61 -7.67
CA TYR A 315 9.06 8.20 -7.92
C TYR A 315 9.33 8.52 -9.40
N GLY A 316 8.31 8.38 -10.28
CA GLY A 316 8.42 8.76 -11.69
C GLY A 316 9.50 8.02 -12.46
N ARG A 317 9.74 6.73 -12.14
CA ARG A 317 10.81 5.96 -12.77
C ARG A 317 10.49 5.61 -14.21
N PRO A 318 11.50 5.50 -15.09
CA PRO A 318 11.31 5.25 -16.51
C PRO A 318 10.55 3.92 -16.78
N GLN A 319 9.78 3.90 -17.85
CA GLN A 319 8.94 2.77 -18.29
C GLN A 319 9.75 1.51 -18.63
N ASN A 320 11.08 1.62 -18.83
CA ASN A 320 11.96 0.54 -19.23
C ASN A 320 12.85 0.09 -18.07
N ARG A 321 12.29 -0.64 -17.13
CA ARG A 321 13.02 -1.25 -16.02
C ARG A 321 12.65 -2.72 -15.90
N LEU A 322 13.67 -3.60 -15.88
CA LEU A 322 13.46 -5.00 -15.58
C LEU A 322 13.22 -5.22 -14.09
N SER A 323 12.18 -5.92 -13.75
CA SER A 323 11.85 -6.29 -12.37
C SER A 323 12.13 -7.77 -12.13
N ILE A 324 13.02 -8.08 -11.19
CA ILE A 324 13.32 -9.44 -10.77
C ILE A 324 12.49 -9.71 -9.52
N LEU A 325 11.60 -10.70 -9.55
CA LEU A 325 10.81 -11.12 -8.40
C LEU A 325 11.37 -12.39 -7.78
N CYS A 326 11.55 -12.39 -6.47
CA CYS A 326 12.02 -13.53 -5.68
C CYS A 326 11.16 -13.76 -4.44
N GLU A 327 11.39 -14.86 -3.70
CA GLU A 327 10.51 -15.28 -2.62
C GLU A 327 10.67 -14.41 -1.35
N ASP A 328 11.88 -14.24 -0.86
CA ASP A 328 12.12 -13.60 0.44
C ASP A 328 13.37 -12.68 0.46
N SER A 329 13.74 -12.22 1.65
CA SER A 329 14.86 -11.29 1.85
C SER A 329 16.24 -11.94 1.64
N VAL A 330 16.37 -13.25 1.86
CA VAL A 330 17.63 -13.98 1.66
C VAL A 330 17.86 -14.21 0.17
N ALA A 331 16.81 -14.60 -0.56
CA ALA A 331 16.80 -14.68 -2.01
C ALA A 331 17.11 -13.33 -2.66
N GLU A 332 16.45 -12.24 -2.23
CA GLU A 332 16.74 -10.87 -2.68
C GLU A 332 18.20 -10.52 -2.51
N ALA A 333 18.75 -10.80 -1.32
CA ALA A 333 20.14 -10.48 -1.01
C ALA A 333 21.15 -11.28 -1.84
N LEU A 334 20.91 -12.58 -2.07
CA LEU A 334 21.73 -13.39 -2.97
C LEU A 334 21.74 -12.80 -4.39
N ILE A 335 20.59 -12.48 -4.96
CA ILE A 335 20.45 -11.89 -6.30
C ILE A 335 21.19 -10.56 -6.37
N LEU A 336 21.06 -9.70 -5.36
CA LEU A 336 21.79 -8.43 -5.30
C LEU A 336 23.31 -8.64 -5.30
N GLY A 337 23.81 -9.66 -4.60
CA GLY A 337 25.22 -10.03 -4.61
C GLY A 337 25.69 -10.48 -5.99
N VAL A 338 24.89 -11.27 -6.70
CA VAL A 338 25.16 -11.68 -8.09
C VAL A 338 25.16 -10.47 -9.03
N LEU A 339 24.16 -9.59 -8.93
CA LEU A 339 24.07 -8.37 -9.74
C LEU A 339 25.28 -7.46 -9.53
N GLU A 340 25.79 -7.30 -8.32
CA GLU A 340 27.03 -6.56 -8.07
C GLU A 340 28.24 -7.12 -8.84
N ARG A 341 28.28 -8.43 -8.99
CA ARG A 341 29.40 -9.10 -9.71
C ARG A 341 29.29 -8.98 -11.20
N ILE A 342 28.07 -9.14 -11.77
CA ILE A 342 27.85 -9.08 -13.22
C ILE A 342 27.68 -7.64 -13.75
N ASN A 343 27.41 -6.67 -12.87
CA ASN A 343 27.17 -5.28 -13.25
C ASN A 343 28.31 -4.64 -14.08
N PRO A 344 29.61 -4.83 -13.76
CA PRO A 344 30.69 -4.26 -14.57
C PRO A 344 30.65 -4.69 -16.06
N GLU A 345 30.14 -5.89 -16.35
CA GLU A 345 30.03 -6.42 -17.70
C GLU A 345 28.79 -5.86 -18.43
N LEU A 346 27.69 -5.65 -17.69
CA LEU A 346 26.42 -5.20 -18.24
C LEU A 346 26.27 -3.67 -18.23
N ASN A 347 27.09 -2.98 -17.46
CA ASN A 347 27.02 -1.53 -17.32
C ASN A 347 25.61 -1.03 -16.91
N LEU A 348 25.02 -1.70 -15.87
CA LEU A 348 23.68 -1.39 -15.38
C LEU A 348 23.70 -0.16 -14.48
N THR A 349 22.73 0.70 -14.67
CA THR A 349 22.41 1.75 -13.70
C THR A 349 21.42 1.22 -12.65
N PRO A 350 21.32 1.82 -11.46
CA PRO A 350 20.32 1.45 -10.45
C PRO A 350 18.87 1.51 -10.96
N ASP A 351 18.65 2.23 -12.06
CA ASP A 351 17.33 2.40 -12.66
C ASP A 351 16.99 1.32 -13.69
N ASP A 352 17.95 0.55 -14.18
CA ASP A 352 17.74 -0.48 -15.21
C ASP A 352 17.10 -1.76 -14.65
N VAL A 353 17.48 -2.15 -13.42
CA VAL A 353 17.03 -3.41 -12.81
C VAL A 353 16.58 -3.17 -11.38
N SER A 354 15.46 -3.77 -11.00
CA SER A 354 15.01 -3.84 -9.60
C SER A 354 14.86 -5.28 -9.15
N VAL A 355 15.19 -5.53 -7.89
CA VAL A 355 14.89 -6.80 -7.24
C VAL A 355 13.79 -6.53 -6.22
N GLY A 356 12.71 -7.29 -6.31
CA GLY A 356 11.58 -7.25 -5.40
C GLY A 356 11.31 -8.62 -4.83
N ARG A 357 10.92 -8.68 -3.55
CA ARG A 357 10.51 -9.91 -2.87
C ARG A 357 9.01 -9.99 -2.73
N ASP A 358 8.50 -11.19 -2.87
CA ASP A 358 7.08 -11.50 -2.73
C ASP A 358 6.83 -12.41 -1.51
N THR A 359 5.61 -12.85 -1.32
CA THR A 359 5.11 -13.52 -0.13
C THR A 359 5.04 -15.05 -0.26
N GLY A 360 5.98 -15.66 -0.96
CA GLY A 360 6.14 -17.12 -1.01
C GLY A 360 5.73 -17.77 -2.33
N LYS A 361 6.29 -18.97 -2.56
CA LYS A 361 6.25 -19.69 -3.85
C LYS A 361 4.84 -19.98 -4.39
N ASP A 362 3.87 -20.22 -3.53
CA ASP A 362 2.51 -20.59 -3.96
C ASP A 362 1.73 -19.43 -4.60
N LEU A 363 2.18 -18.21 -4.44
CA LEU A 363 1.56 -17.01 -5.03
C LEU A 363 2.11 -16.65 -6.41
N PHE A 364 3.28 -17.12 -6.78
CA PHE A 364 3.90 -16.81 -8.09
C PHE A 364 3.00 -17.12 -9.31
N PRO A 365 2.27 -18.26 -9.37
CA PRO A 365 1.37 -18.49 -10.50
C PRO A 365 0.26 -17.44 -10.61
N GLN A 366 -0.24 -16.92 -9.48
CA GLN A 366 -1.25 -15.87 -9.47
C GLN A 366 -0.67 -14.54 -9.93
N HIS A 367 0.59 -14.27 -9.61
CA HIS A 367 1.30 -13.08 -10.06
C HIS A 367 1.57 -13.12 -11.56
N VAL A 368 2.01 -14.26 -12.09
CA VAL A 368 2.17 -14.46 -13.53
C VAL A 368 0.85 -14.26 -14.28
N GLU A 369 -0.24 -14.81 -13.76
CA GLU A 369 -1.59 -14.63 -14.29
C GLU A 369 -2.00 -13.14 -14.30
N ALA A 370 -1.76 -12.43 -13.19
CA ALA A 370 -2.09 -11.01 -13.08
C ALA A 370 -1.26 -10.15 -14.03
N LEU A 371 0.06 -10.34 -14.07
CA LEU A 371 0.96 -9.61 -14.97
C LEU A 371 0.66 -9.92 -16.43
N GLY A 372 0.27 -11.16 -16.75
CA GLY A 372 -0.17 -11.57 -18.08
C GLY A 372 -1.38 -10.80 -18.56
N LYS A 373 -2.38 -10.61 -17.71
CA LYS A 373 -3.58 -9.81 -18.02
C LYS A 373 -3.26 -8.35 -18.38
N PHE A 374 -2.19 -7.82 -17.81
CA PHE A 374 -1.76 -6.43 -18.05
C PHE A 374 -0.68 -6.30 -19.13
N GLY A 375 -0.24 -7.42 -19.73
CA GLY A 375 0.80 -7.40 -20.77
C GLY A 375 2.20 -7.07 -20.26
N LEU A 376 2.46 -7.20 -18.96
CA LEU A 376 3.70 -6.79 -18.29
C LEU A 376 4.72 -7.92 -18.12
N LEU A 377 4.44 -9.15 -18.54
CA LEU A 377 5.32 -10.30 -18.32
C LEU A 377 6.73 -10.12 -18.90
N ASP A 378 6.86 -9.38 -19.99
CA ASP A 378 8.15 -9.12 -20.65
C ASP A 378 9.07 -8.18 -19.82
N GLU A 379 8.53 -7.51 -18.80
CA GLU A 379 9.26 -6.63 -17.88
C GLU A 379 9.68 -7.35 -16.58
N PHE A 380 9.38 -8.64 -16.45
CA PHE A 380 9.61 -9.40 -15.23
C PHE A 380 10.45 -10.66 -15.48
N VAL A 381 11.36 -10.91 -14.53
CA VAL A 381 12.07 -12.17 -14.36
C VAL A 381 11.67 -12.78 -13.02
N PHE A 382 11.20 -14.01 -13.04
CA PHE A 382 10.83 -14.74 -11.83
C PHE A 382 12.00 -15.61 -11.39
N VAL A 383 12.50 -15.36 -10.18
CA VAL A 383 13.57 -16.14 -9.55
C VAL A 383 12.99 -16.87 -8.35
N LEU A 384 13.05 -18.18 -8.41
CA LEU A 384 12.50 -19.09 -7.44
C LEU A 384 13.62 -19.74 -6.63
N ASP A 385 13.31 -20.13 -5.42
CA ASP A 385 14.22 -20.91 -4.60
C ASP A 385 14.46 -22.31 -5.18
N GLY A 386 15.59 -22.94 -4.83
CA GLY A 386 15.94 -24.26 -5.36
C GLY A 386 14.91 -25.35 -5.05
N ASP A 387 14.18 -25.22 -3.92
CA ASP A 387 13.11 -26.14 -3.49
C ASP A 387 11.74 -25.84 -4.12
N ALA A 388 11.62 -24.75 -4.88
CA ALA A 388 10.35 -24.34 -5.51
C ALA A 388 10.19 -24.86 -6.97
N ARG A 389 11.04 -25.75 -7.45
CA ARG A 389 10.97 -26.28 -8.84
C ARG A 389 9.64 -26.94 -9.20
N SER A 390 8.91 -27.47 -8.20
CA SER A 390 7.62 -28.12 -8.41
C SER A 390 6.53 -27.18 -8.97
N ILE A 391 6.69 -25.86 -8.85
CA ILE A 391 5.70 -24.90 -9.35
C ILE A 391 6.02 -24.35 -10.74
N GLU A 392 7.19 -24.68 -11.32
CA GLU A 392 7.63 -24.20 -12.64
C GLU A 392 6.55 -24.39 -13.73
N GLY A 393 6.01 -25.61 -13.83
CA GLY A 393 4.95 -25.90 -14.80
C GLY A 393 3.69 -25.04 -14.62
N LYS A 394 3.35 -24.68 -13.38
CA LYS A 394 2.20 -23.82 -13.10
C LYS A 394 2.45 -22.37 -13.58
N LEU A 395 3.68 -21.87 -13.44
CA LEU A 395 4.06 -20.55 -13.94
C LEU A 395 4.01 -20.49 -15.47
N ILE A 396 4.57 -21.50 -16.14
CA ILE A 396 4.58 -21.58 -17.59
C ILE A 396 3.13 -21.62 -18.13
N VAL A 397 2.28 -22.49 -17.59
CA VAL A 397 0.87 -22.57 -17.98
C VAL A 397 0.12 -21.25 -17.73
N ALA A 398 0.42 -20.54 -16.63
CA ALA A 398 -0.19 -19.24 -16.36
C ALA A 398 0.22 -18.18 -17.40
N ALA A 399 1.47 -18.17 -17.85
CA ALA A 399 1.94 -17.26 -18.90
C ALA A 399 1.36 -17.60 -20.29
N GLU A 400 1.28 -18.88 -20.63
CA GLU A 400 0.72 -19.35 -21.90
C GLU A 400 -0.73 -18.93 -22.12
N ARG A 401 -1.53 -18.83 -21.06
CA ARG A 401 -2.92 -18.29 -21.12
C ARG A 401 -2.99 -16.86 -21.66
N HIS A 402 -1.90 -16.13 -21.58
CA HIS A 402 -1.77 -14.76 -22.07
C HIS A 402 -0.90 -14.65 -23.33
N ASN A 403 -0.67 -15.78 -24.04
CA ASN A 403 0.19 -15.87 -25.23
C ASN A 403 1.62 -15.35 -24.96
N ARG A 404 2.16 -15.63 -23.77
CA ARG A 404 3.52 -15.27 -23.38
C ARG A 404 4.30 -16.50 -22.94
N VAL A 405 5.60 -16.48 -23.22
CA VAL A 405 6.55 -17.50 -22.78
C VAL A 405 7.46 -16.88 -21.75
N ILE A 406 7.51 -17.47 -20.56
CA ILE A 406 8.45 -17.08 -19.51
C ILE A 406 9.42 -18.22 -19.23
N LYS A 407 10.64 -17.89 -18.82
CA LYS A 407 11.63 -18.83 -18.31
C LYS A 407 11.94 -18.44 -16.86
N PRO A 408 11.34 -19.11 -15.87
CA PRO A 408 11.71 -18.92 -14.47
C PRO A 408 13.17 -19.33 -14.26
N LEU A 409 13.89 -18.56 -13.43
CA LEU A 409 15.24 -18.89 -12.99
C LEU A 409 15.17 -19.49 -11.58
N PHE A 410 16.14 -20.32 -11.24
CA PHE A 410 16.20 -20.97 -9.94
C PHE A 410 17.51 -20.65 -9.24
N LEU A 411 17.42 -20.23 -7.98
CA LEU A 411 18.58 -20.13 -7.11
C LEU A 411 19.27 -21.50 -6.97
N PRO A 412 20.58 -21.54 -6.72
CA PRO A 412 21.32 -22.78 -6.53
C PRO A 412 20.78 -23.62 -5.38
N GLY A 413 21.11 -24.93 -5.42
CA GLY A 413 20.65 -25.89 -4.41
C GLY A 413 19.33 -26.54 -4.82
N ARG A 414 19.42 -27.58 -5.67
CA ARG A 414 18.24 -28.38 -6.02
C ARG A 414 17.60 -28.96 -4.76
N ASP A 415 16.30 -28.69 -4.59
CA ASP A 415 15.47 -29.12 -3.44
C ASP A 415 15.92 -28.53 -2.07
N LEU A 416 16.68 -27.42 -2.10
CA LEU A 416 17.13 -26.72 -0.90
C LEU A 416 16.65 -25.25 -0.89
N PRO A 417 16.25 -24.73 0.29
CA PRO A 417 16.07 -23.30 0.46
C PRO A 417 17.43 -22.56 0.44
N PRO A 418 17.46 -21.26 0.12
CA PRO A 418 18.68 -20.47 0.01
C PRO A 418 19.58 -20.56 1.25
N GLU A 419 19.04 -20.53 2.45
CA GLU A 419 19.76 -20.60 3.70
C GLU A 419 20.55 -21.91 3.85
N ALA A 420 19.92 -23.03 3.47
CA ALA A 420 20.55 -24.34 3.51
C ALA A 420 21.69 -24.44 2.48
N TRP A 421 21.47 -23.93 1.29
CA TRP A 421 22.50 -23.91 0.25
C TRP A 421 23.67 -23.02 0.64
N ILE A 422 23.45 -21.84 1.20
CA ILE A 422 24.51 -20.95 1.69
C ILE A 422 25.34 -21.65 2.77
N TYR A 423 24.67 -22.24 3.76
CA TYR A 423 25.35 -22.94 4.85
C TYR A 423 26.23 -24.08 4.33
N GLN A 424 25.70 -24.95 3.45
CA GLN A 424 26.46 -26.05 2.84
C GLN A 424 27.64 -25.56 1.97
N THR A 425 27.45 -24.44 1.28
CA THR A 425 28.50 -23.82 0.45
C THR A 425 29.63 -23.30 1.33
N LEU A 426 29.32 -22.68 2.45
CA LEU A 426 30.31 -22.23 3.42
C LEU A 426 31.00 -23.40 4.12
N GLU A 427 30.32 -24.50 4.43
CA GLU A 427 30.96 -25.71 4.92
C GLU A 427 31.97 -26.30 3.91
N LYS A 428 31.62 -26.29 2.63
CA LYS A 428 32.48 -26.85 1.57
C LYS A 428 33.65 -25.95 1.21
N HIS A 429 33.51 -24.65 1.24
CA HIS A 429 34.49 -23.66 0.80
C HIS A 429 34.92 -22.69 1.90
N GLY A 430 34.80 -23.06 3.17
CA GLY A 430 35.02 -22.19 4.33
C GLY A 430 36.35 -21.46 4.35
N GLU A 431 37.47 -22.15 4.02
CA GLU A 431 38.78 -21.52 3.96
C GLU A 431 38.87 -20.39 2.92
N ALA A 432 38.26 -20.60 1.75
CA ALA A 432 38.25 -19.58 0.69
C ALA A 432 37.35 -18.38 1.05
N HIS A 433 36.31 -18.57 1.88
CA HIS A 433 35.42 -17.53 2.32
C HIS A 433 35.89 -16.79 3.57
N ALA A 434 36.68 -17.44 4.43
CA ALA A 434 37.12 -16.90 5.71
C ALA A 434 37.79 -15.52 5.57
N GLN A 435 38.65 -15.34 4.58
CA GLN A 435 39.32 -14.07 4.34
C GLN A 435 38.36 -12.96 3.86
N VAL A 436 37.49 -13.29 2.91
CA VAL A 436 36.56 -12.29 2.30
C VAL A 436 35.45 -11.91 3.28
N LEU A 437 35.01 -12.86 4.10
CA LEU A 437 34.02 -12.60 5.16
C LEU A 437 34.63 -11.91 6.38
N GLY A 438 35.96 -11.77 6.45
CA GLY A 438 36.67 -11.23 7.63
C GLY A 438 36.53 -12.12 8.87
N ALA A 439 36.37 -13.44 8.67
CA ALA A 439 36.12 -14.44 9.71
C ALA A 439 37.19 -15.56 9.65
N PRO A 440 38.39 -15.36 10.14
CA PRO A 440 39.48 -16.35 10.06
C PRO A 440 39.14 -17.67 10.77
N ASN A 441 38.23 -17.65 11.72
CA ASN A 441 37.76 -18.82 12.48
C ASN A 441 36.45 -19.43 11.90
N LEU A 442 36.04 -19.08 10.68
CA LEU A 442 34.80 -19.53 10.06
C LEU A 442 34.61 -21.05 10.10
N VAL A 443 35.67 -21.83 9.79
CA VAL A 443 35.61 -23.30 9.79
C VAL A 443 35.29 -23.83 11.19
N VAL A 444 35.86 -23.23 12.22
CA VAL A 444 35.61 -23.63 13.61
C VAL A 444 34.16 -23.32 14.01
N ILE A 445 33.66 -22.14 13.67
CA ILE A 445 32.26 -21.73 13.91
C ILE A 445 31.29 -22.73 13.24
N LEU A 446 31.52 -23.06 11.98
CA LEU A 446 30.66 -24.01 11.23
C LEU A 446 30.65 -25.41 11.88
N GLN A 447 31.80 -25.90 12.36
CA GLN A 447 31.88 -27.17 13.09
C GLN A 447 31.12 -27.13 14.41
N GLN A 448 31.24 -26.06 15.16
CA GLN A 448 30.50 -25.88 16.42
C GLN A 448 28.99 -25.84 16.19
N LEU A 449 28.51 -25.07 15.20
CA LEU A 449 27.10 -25.01 14.83
C LEU A 449 26.57 -26.36 14.37
N ARG A 450 27.33 -27.12 13.61
CA ARG A 450 26.94 -28.47 13.22
C ARG A 450 26.67 -29.34 14.45
N GLN A 451 27.60 -29.38 15.41
CA GLN A 451 27.42 -30.15 16.64
C GLN A 451 26.25 -29.69 17.50
N GLN A 452 26.04 -28.37 17.57
CA GLN A 452 24.94 -27.78 18.33
C GLN A 452 23.55 -28.21 17.83
N PHE A 453 23.40 -28.32 16.52
CA PHE A 453 22.10 -28.62 15.88
C PHE A 453 21.94 -30.09 15.43
N ASP A 454 22.93 -30.97 15.63
CA ASP A 454 22.87 -32.39 15.22
C ASP A 454 21.78 -33.18 15.95
N ASN A 455 21.37 -32.74 17.16
CA ASN A 455 20.33 -33.38 17.98
C ASN A 455 19.03 -32.56 18.05
N ALA A 456 18.85 -31.56 17.19
CA ALA A 456 17.64 -30.72 17.21
C ALA A 456 16.42 -31.51 16.70
N ALA A 457 15.36 -31.55 17.50
CA ALA A 457 14.10 -32.21 17.16
C ALA A 457 13.21 -31.28 16.31
N ASP A 458 13.65 -30.99 15.07
CA ASP A 458 12.89 -30.12 14.14
C ASP A 458 13.03 -30.64 12.70
N THR A 459 12.29 -30.03 11.76
CA THR A 459 12.40 -30.38 10.34
C THR A 459 13.77 -29.98 9.78
N PRO A 460 14.33 -30.72 8.79
CA PRO A 460 15.61 -30.38 8.17
C PRO A 460 15.66 -28.92 7.66
N THR A 461 14.55 -28.40 7.14
CA THR A 461 14.45 -27.03 6.65
C THR A 461 14.55 -26.01 7.79
N ASN A 462 13.86 -26.22 8.91
CA ASN A 462 13.91 -25.33 10.06
C ASN A 462 15.31 -25.33 10.72
N ILE A 463 15.93 -26.52 10.81
CA ILE A 463 17.29 -26.68 11.31
C ILE A 463 18.27 -25.89 10.42
N ALA A 464 18.14 -25.98 9.10
CA ALA A 464 19.00 -25.26 8.17
C ALA A 464 18.84 -23.72 8.32
N LYS A 465 17.60 -23.23 8.44
CA LYS A 465 17.31 -21.82 8.68
C LYS A 465 17.90 -21.34 10.02
N SER A 466 17.73 -22.11 11.08
CA SER A 466 18.26 -21.79 12.40
C SER A 466 19.80 -21.75 12.41
N ARG A 467 20.46 -22.74 11.80
CA ARG A 467 21.91 -22.76 11.62
C ARG A 467 22.42 -21.52 10.88
N TYR A 468 21.74 -21.16 9.81
CA TYR A 468 22.11 -20.00 8.99
C TYR A 468 21.97 -18.68 9.76
N VAL A 469 20.87 -18.50 10.49
CA VAL A 469 20.65 -17.29 11.31
C VAL A 469 21.71 -17.20 12.41
N THR A 470 21.98 -18.28 13.13
CA THR A 470 23.01 -18.31 14.18
C THR A 470 24.41 -18.05 13.60
N LEU A 471 24.71 -18.61 12.43
CA LEU A 471 25.97 -18.32 11.74
C LEU A 471 26.12 -16.83 11.42
N ALA A 472 25.06 -16.18 10.93
CA ALA A 472 25.11 -14.75 10.65
C ALA A 472 25.33 -13.93 11.93
N GLU A 473 24.69 -14.29 13.05
CA GLU A 473 24.89 -13.66 14.36
C GLU A 473 26.33 -13.83 14.87
N ASP A 474 26.88 -15.03 14.79
CA ASP A 474 28.27 -15.33 15.19
C ASP A 474 29.32 -14.57 14.35
N LEU A 475 28.97 -14.27 13.11
CA LEU A 475 29.75 -13.42 12.20
C LEU A 475 29.48 -11.92 12.37
N HIS A 476 28.63 -11.52 13.33
CA HIS A 476 28.21 -10.13 13.55
C HIS A 476 27.60 -9.48 12.30
N ARG A 477 26.78 -10.23 11.55
CA ARG A 477 26.11 -9.79 10.31
C ARG A 477 24.63 -10.09 10.35
N THR A 478 23.88 -9.41 9.49
CA THR A 478 22.50 -9.84 9.23
C THR A 478 22.49 -11.02 8.25
N PRO A 479 21.44 -11.86 8.26
CA PRO A 479 21.28 -12.92 7.26
C PRO A 479 21.37 -12.40 5.82
N GLU A 480 20.81 -11.24 5.55
CA GLU A 480 20.82 -10.60 4.24
C GLU A 480 22.23 -10.15 3.82
N GLU A 481 23.01 -9.58 4.75
CA GLU A 481 24.40 -9.19 4.47
C GLU A 481 25.26 -10.41 4.14
N LEU A 482 25.11 -11.49 4.89
CA LEU A 482 25.84 -12.74 4.64
C LEU A 482 25.44 -13.33 3.27
N ALA A 483 24.14 -13.41 2.95
CA ALA A 483 23.65 -13.89 1.67
C ALA A 483 24.23 -13.08 0.50
N ARG A 484 24.20 -11.74 0.60
CA ARG A 484 24.71 -10.84 -0.45
C ARG A 484 26.21 -11.05 -0.70
N MET A 485 26.99 -11.23 0.36
CA MET A 485 28.41 -11.50 0.22
C MET A 485 28.68 -12.86 -0.43
N VAL A 486 27.97 -13.91 -0.01
CA VAL A 486 28.09 -15.25 -0.60
C VAL A 486 27.67 -15.25 -2.06
N GLY A 487 26.54 -14.61 -2.39
CA GLY A 487 26.07 -14.44 -3.77
C GLY A 487 27.11 -13.81 -4.69
N ARG A 488 27.77 -12.74 -4.21
CA ARG A 488 28.84 -12.06 -4.96
C ARG A 488 30.08 -12.94 -5.15
N ILE A 489 30.48 -13.71 -4.12
CA ILE A 489 31.68 -14.54 -4.19
C ILE A 489 31.45 -15.77 -5.06
N GLU A 490 30.32 -16.45 -4.86
CA GLU A 490 30.01 -17.71 -5.52
C GLU A 490 29.56 -17.55 -6.98
N SER A 491 29.15 -16.36 -7.39
CA SER A 491 28.74 -16.07 -8.79
C SER A 491 29.84 -16.35 -9.84
N ALA A 492 31.09 -16.56 -9.42
CA ALA A 492 32.18 -16.91 -10.31
C ALA A 492 32.41 -18.42 -10.45
N ARG A 493 31.67 -19.29 -9.71
CA ARG A 493 31.92 -20.74 -9.68
C ARG A 493 30.65 -21.56 -9.39
N GLY A 494 30.74 -22.85 -9.73
CA GLY A 494 29.69 -23.82 -9.43
C GLY A 494 28.31 -23.46 -9.94
N ASP A 495 27.27 -23.87 -9.22
CA ASP A 495 25.86 -23.67 -9.60
C ASP A 495 25.45 -22.19 -9.58
N MET A 496 26.07 -21.38 -8.72
CA MET A 496 25.80 -19.94 -8.69
C MET A 496 26.31 -19.24 -9.95
N LYS A 497 27.41 -19.72 -10.54
CA LYS A 497 27.85 -19.20 -11.84
C LYS A 497 26.83 -19.47 -12.94
N VAL A 498 26.24 -20.66 -12.96
CA VAL A 498 25.19 -21.01 -13.92
C VAL A 498 24.00 -20.06 -13.76
N PHE A 499 23.55 -19.83 -12.54
CA PHE A 499 22.48 -18.86 -12.25
C PHE A 499 22.87 -17.43 -12.66
N ALA A 500 24.11 -17.00 -12.39
CA ALA A 500 24.60 -15.68 -12.78
C ALA A 500 24.62 -15.49 -14.30
N ASP A 501 25.02 -16.53 -15.06
CA ASP A 501 25.03 -16.52 -16.51
C ASP A 501 23.58 -16.46 -17.06
N GLU A 502 22.66 -17.26 -16.52
CA GLU A 502 21.23 -17.21 -16.91
C GLU A 502 20.59 -15.85 -16.60
N LEU A 503 20.90 -15.26 -15.46
CA LEU A 503 20.41 -13.94 -15.08
C LEU A 503 20.97 -12.84 -16.00
N ARG A 504 22.26 -12.93 -16.36
CA ARG A 504 22.89 -12.04 -17.34
C ARG A 504 22.21 -12.12 -18.70
N ASP A 505 21.93 -13.33 -19.18
CA ASP A 505 21.24 -13.55 -20.44
C ASP A 505 19.81 -12.98 -20.42
N ALA A 506 19.08 -13.17 -19.33
CA ALA A 506 17.74 -12.62 -19.16
C ALA A 506 17.75 -11.08 -19.23
N ILE A 507 18.69 -10.42 -18.54
CA ILE A 507 18.84 -8.96 -18.56
C ILE A 507 19.23 -8.47 -19.97
N SER A 508 20.16 -9.16 -20.63
CA SER A 508 20.62 -8.80 -21.98
C SER A 508 19.50 -8.94 -23.02
N ASN A 509 18.71 -10.00 -22.93
CA ASN A 509 17.56 -10.22 -23.80
C ASN A 509 16.47 -9.16 -23.60
N TRP A 510 16.17 -8.79 -22.35
CA TRP A 510 15.25 -7.70 -22.06
C TRP A 510 15.73 -6.37 -22.64
N ARG A 511 17.01 -6.03 -22.48
CA ARG A 511 17.61 -4.81 -23.00
C ARG A 511 17.51 -4.72 -24.52
N SER A 512 17.76 -5.83 -25.22
CA SER A 512 17.67 -5.92 -26.68
C SER A 512 16.25 -5.66 -27.18
N ARG A 513 15.22 -6.06 -26.43
CA ARG A 513 13.81 -5.80 -26.76
C ARG A 513 13.36 -4.37 -26.46
N SER A 514 13.97 -3.71 -25.46
CA SER A 514 13.61 -2.37 -25.04
C SER A 514 14.20 -1.26 -25.90
N ILE A 515 15.21 -1.56 -26.75
CA ILE A 515 15.89 -0.61 -27.64
C ILE A 515 15.37 -0.71 -29.09
N GLY A 516 14.61 -1.76 -29.45
CA GLY A 516 13.95 -1.92 -30.75
C GLY A 516 12.50 -1.51 -30.71
#